data_a5b27da9d22d8a1ef6ca61625a94a004
#
_entry.id   a5b27da9d22d8a1ef6ca61625a94a004
#
_cell.length_a   1.000
_cell.length_b   1.000
_cell.length_c   1.000
_cell.angle_alpha   90.00
_cell.angle_beta   90.00
_cell.angle_gamma   90.00
#
_symmetry.space_group_name_H-M   'P 1'
#
loop_
_entity.id
_entity.type
_entity.pdbx_description
1 polymer ?
#
loop_
_entity_poly.entity_id
_entity_poly.type
_entity_poly.pdbx_seq_one_letter_code
_entity_poly.pdbx_strand_id
1 'polypeptide(L)'
;FQSPITSDNRRFFTMLGTLVGGRIGIPRSGLSATKSGLTIAIKHGNKRKQFGPENGSEVPILNYRTHQRRLMPLLANAYASHFALQYVTERFLNRKEEEMQEIEAMAAGLKAWTTWNTTHTLQECSEACGGKGYLPENRIDRLKNDTDVYTTFEGDNTVLLQLAAKGILSDFQAECQLCQPVLVRL
;
A
#
# COMPACT_ATOMS: atom_id res chain seq x y z
N PHE A 1 -34.33 -0.29 -18.43
CA PHE A 1 -32.93 -0.23 -18.87
C PHE A 1 -32.57 -1.59 -19.51
N GLN A 2 -32.12 -1.59 -20.77
CA GLN A 2 -31.64 -2.79 -21.45
C GLN A 2 -30.11 -2.68 -21.62
N SER A 3 -29.40 -3.68 -21.13
CA SER A 3 -27.95 -3.77 -21.29
C SER A 3 -27.60 -4.50 -22.60
N PRO A 4 -26.61 -4.05 -23.37
CA PRO A 4 -26.10 -4.79 -24.52
C PRO A 4 -25.47 -6.14 -24.13
N ILE A 5 -25.10 -6.31 -22.83
CA ILE A 5 -24.56 -7.54 -22.30
C ILE A 5 -25.74 -8.40 -21.81
N THR A 6 -26.01 -9.50 -22.51
CA THR A 6 -27.15 -10.37 -22.25
C THR A 6 -26.96 -11.28 -21.03
N SER A 7 -25.73 -11.72 -20.75
CA SER A 7 -25.39 -12.57 -19.60
C SER A 7 -25.30 -11.74 -18.32
N ASP A 8 -26.05 -12.10 -17.28
CA ASP A 8 -26.05 -11.44 -15.98
C ASP A 8 -24.66 -11.51 -15.31
N ASN A 9 -24.02 -12.67 -15.36
CA ASN A 9 -22.66 -12.86 -14.82
C ASN A 9 -21.65 -11.97 -15.56
N ARG A 10 -21.67 -11.95 -16.89
CA ARG A 10 -20.77 -11.11 -17.67
C ARG A 10 -20.99 -9.63 -17.36
N ARG A 11 -22.23 -9.21 -17.21
CA ARG A 11 -22.61 -7.85 -16.84
C ARG A 11 -22.05 -7.48 -15.47
N PHE A 12 -22.24 -8.36 -14.48
CA PHE A 12 -21.71 -8.20 -13.12
C PHE A 12 -20.18 -8.06 -13.11
N PHE A 13 -19.44 -8.96 -13.75
CA PHE A 13 -17.98 -8.90 -13.81
C PHE A 13 -17.45 -7.70 -14.59
N THR A 14 -18.15 -7.25 -15.64
CA THR A 14 -17.81 -6.01 -16.35
C THR A 14 -17.95 -4.80 -15.44
N MET A 15 -18.98 -4.75 -14.60
CA MET A 15 -19.16 -3.69 -13.61
C MET A 15 -18.08 -3.73 -12.53
N LEU A 16 -17.71 -4.91 -12.04
CA LEU A 16 -16.61 -5.06 -11.08
C LEU A 16 -15.27 -4.58 -11.63
N GLY A 17 -15.02 -4.74 -12.94
CA GLY A 17 -13.82 -4.23 -13.59
C GLY A 17 -13.64 -2.70 -13.45
N THR A 18 -14.73 -1.95 -13.25
CA THR A 18 -14.64 -0.49 -13.01
C THR A 18 -13.99 -0.16 -11.67
N LEU A 19 -14.01 -1.08 -10.69
CA LEU A 19 -13.39 -0.90 -9.38
C LEU A 19 -11.86 -0.91 -9.42
N VAL A 20 -11.24 -1.37 -10.50
CA VAL A 20 -9.77 -1.43 -10.62
C VAL A 20 -9.17 -0.03 -10.50
N GLY A 21 -9.79 0.99 -11.08
CA GLY A 21 -9.37 2.38 -10.95
C GLY A 21 -9.39 2.87 -9.49
N GLY A 22 -10.45 2.53 -8.73
CA GLY A 22 -10.55 2.81 -7.31
C GLY A 22 -9.47 2.09 -6.49
N ARG A 23 -9.21 0.81 -6.79
CA ARG A 23 -8.15 0.00 -6.15
C ARG A 23 -6.74 0.52 -6.42
N ILE A 24 -6.54 1.35 -7.44
CA ILE A 24 -5.29 2.09 -7.70
C ILE A 24 -5.31 3.45 -6.99
N GLY A 25 -6.42 4.15 -6.98
CA GLY A 25 -6.56 5.50 -6.40
C GLY A 25 -6.44 5.51 -4.87
N ILE A 26 -7.11 4.58 -4.19
CA ILE A 26 -7.12 4.49 -2.72
C ILE A 26 -5.73 4.28 -2.11
N PRO A 27 -4.92 3.30 -2.56
CA PRO A 27 -3.57 3.15 -2.01
C PRO A 27 -2.68 4.36 -2.30
N ARG A 28 -2.89 5.11 -3.38
CA ARG A 28 -2.18 6.37 -3.64
C ARG A 28 -2.55 7.44 -2.60
N SER A 29 -3.82 7.53 -2.23
CA SER A 29 -4.28 8.41 -1.14
C SER A 29 -3.66 8.00 0.20
N GLY A 30 -3.71 6.70 0.54
CA GLY A 30 -3.07 6.15 1.74
C GLY A 30 -1.57 6.42 1.78
N LEU A 31 -0.87 6.23 0.66
CA LEU A 31 0.54 6.56 0.54
C LEU A 31 0.82 8.06 0.76
N SER A 32 -0.06 8.94 0.33
CA SER A 32 0.08 10.38 0.58
C SER A 32 -0.04 10.70 2.07
N ALA A 33 -0.97 10.06 2.77
CA ALA A 33 -1.10 10.15 4.22
C ALA A 33 0.15 9.58 4.93
N THR A 34 0.66 8.44 4.47
CA THR A 34 1.91 7.82 4.94
C THR A 34 3.10 8.79 4.85
N LYS A 35 3.28 9.42 3.68
CA LYS A 35 4.35 10.41 3.46
C LYS A 35 4.21 11.61 4.39
N SER A 36 2.99 12.07 4.62
CA SER A 36 2.70 13.17 5.54
C SER A 36 3.05 12.81 6.98
N GLY A 37 2.62 11.64 7.46
CA GLY A 37 2.94 11.12 8.80
C GLY A 37 4.45 10.96 9.02
N LEU A 38 5.15 10.32 8.08
CA LEU A 38 6.60 10.16 8.13
C LEU A 38 7.33 11.50 8.14
N THR A 39 6.89 12.47 7.33
CA THR A 39 7.47 13.81 7.31
C THR A 39 7.35 14.48 8.69
N ILE A 40 6.20 14.35 9.34
CA ILE A 40 5.97 14.91 10.69
C ILE A 40 6.88 14.20 11.70
N ALA A 41 6.89 12.86 11.72
CA ALA A 41 7.65 12.08 12.68
C ALA A 41 9.17 12.28 12.53
N ILE A 42 9.70 12.27 11.32
CA ILE A 42 11.13 12.46 11.04
C ILE A 42 11.55 13.90 11.41
N LYS A 43 10.77 14.92 11.03
CA LYS A 43 11.07 16.29 11.41
C LYS A 43 10.99 16.50 12.92
N HIS A 44 10.02 15.85 13.59
CA HIS A 44 9.94 15.86 15.05
C HIS A 44 11.17 15.21 15.68
N GLY A 45 11.53 14.01 15.23
CA GLY A 45 12.69 13.28 15.74
C GLY A 45 14.01 14.00 15.57
N ASN A 46 14.14 14.80 14.50
CA ASN A 46 15.33 15.65 14.26
C ASN A 46 15.38 16.90 15.16
N LYS A 47 14.24 17.39 15.59
CA LYS A 47 14.15 18.60 16.46
C LYS A 47 14.08 18.27 17.94
N ARG A 48 13.38 17.22 18.31
CA ARG A 48 13.19 16.82 19.71
C ARG A 48 14.49 16.23 20.24
N LYS A 49 15.00 16.83 21.30
CA LYS A 49 16.16 16.33 22.03
C LYS A 49 15.72 15.62 23.29
N GLN A 50 16.33 14.51 23.62
CA GLN A 50 16.20 13.76 24.89
C GLN A 50 17.43 12.92 25.11
N PHE A 51 17.78 12.76 26.39
CA PHE A 51 18.95 12.03 26.82
C PHE A 51 20.25 12.56 26.16
N GLY A 52 21.34 11.94 26.44
CA GLY A 52 22.66 12.32 25.95
C GLY A 52 23.74 11.59 26.76
N PRO A 53 25.03 11.82 26.45
CA PRO A 53 26.11 11.33 27.26
C PRO A 53 26.07 11.93 28.66
N GLU A 54 26.60 11.20 29.63
CA GLU A 54 26.73 11.66 31.03
C GLU A 54 27.49 12.99 31.05
N ASN A 55 26.93 14.00 31.69
CA ASN A 55 27.42 15.40 31.72
C ASN A 55 27.43 16.13 30.34
N GLY A 56 26.75 15.62 29.31
CA GLY A 56 26.63 16.23 27.99
C GLY A 56 25.26 16.85 27.72
N SER A 57 25.12 17.52 26.57
CA SER A 57 23.84 18.04 26.12
C SER A 57 22.95 16.95 25.55
N GLU A 58 21.62 17.11 25.68
CA GLU A 58 20.64 16.24 25.01
C GLU A 58 20.84 16.22 23.48
N VAL A 59 20.64 15.03 22.89
CA VAL A 59 20.77 14.82 21.44
C VAL A 59 19.41 14.63 20.78
N PRO A 60 19.27 14.92 19.47
CA PRO A 60 18.03 14.62 18.75
C PRO A 60 17.66 13.14 18.85
N ILE A 61 16.38 12.84 19.10
CA ILE A 61 15.93 11.46 19.25
C ILE A 61 16.11 10.62 17.98
N LEU A 62 16.17 11.27 16.82
CA LEU A 62 16.46 10.60 15.54
C LEU A 62 17.89 10.03 15.48
N ASN A 63 18.81 10.48 16.33
CA ASN A 63 20.18 9.95 16.40
C ASN A 63 20.23 8.56 17.04
N TYR A 64 19.19 8.15 17.77
CA TYR A 64 19.13 6.81 18.37
C TYR A 64 18.77 5.76 17.35
N ARG A 65 19.56 4.69 17.28
CA ARG A 65 19.33 3.56 16.35
C ARG A 65 17.95 2.92 16.52
N THR A 66 17.44 2.83 17.73
CA THR A 66 16.10 2.30 18.01
C THR A 66 15.02 3.14 17.35
N HIS A 67 15.15 4.47 17.37
CA HIS A 67 14.23 5.38 16.72
C HIS A 67 14.34 5.32 15.19
N GLN A 68 15.56 5.22 14.67
CA GLN A 68 15.81 5.02 13.23
C GLN A 68 15.21 3.69 12.74
N ARG A 69 15.42 2.60 13.49
CA ARG A 69 14.85 1.27 13.14
C ARG A 69 13.33 1.25 13.13
N ARG A 70 12.67 2.13 13.84
CA ARG A 70 11.22 2.31 13.79
C ARG A 70 10.79 2.99 12.49
N LEU A 71 11.43 4.08 12.07
CA LEU A 71 10.97 4.93 10.99
C LEU A 71 11.59 4.62 9.60
N MET A 72 12.88 4.21 9.53
CA MET A 72 13.57 4.04 8.25
C MET A 72 12.99 2.91 7.39
N PRO A 73 12.61 1.73 7.93
CA PRO A 73 11.97 0.70 7.13
C PRO A 73 10.62 1.15 6.56
N LEU A 74 9.85 1.94 7.32
CA LEU A 74 8.57 2.49 6.87
C LEU A 74 8.76 3.51 5.74
N LEU A 75 9.83 4.32 5.84
CA LEU A 75 10.21 5.23 4.76
C LEU A 75 10.62 4.47 3.50
N ALA A 76 11.40 3.40 3.61
CA ALA A 76 11.76 2.54 2.49
C ALA A 76 10.53 1.91 1.83
N ASN A 77 9.60 1.39 2.64
CA ASN A 77 8.32 0.86 2.15
C ASN A 77 7.48 1.92 1.42
N ALA A 78 7.48 3.16 1.90
CA ALA A 78 6.78 4.25 1.23
C ALA A 78 7.36 4.57 -0.15
N TYR A 79 8.69 4.50 -0.31
CA TYR A 79 9.34 4.63 -1.62
C TYR A 79 9.01 3.45 -2.54
N ALA A 80 9.12 2.21 -2.06
CA ALA A 80 8.78 1.03 -2.83
C ALA A 80 7.32 1.07 -3.31
N SER A 81 6.39 1.40 -2.41
CA SER A 81 4.97 1.55 -2.74
C SER A 81 4.72 2.67 -3.76
N HIS A 82 5.49 3.77 -3.69
CA HIS A 82 5.37 4.87 -4.64
C HIS A 82 5.67 4.42 -6.07
N PHE A 83 6.79 3.75 -6.29
CA PHE A 83 7.18 3.27 -7.62
C PHE A 83 6.27 2.15 -8.11
N ALA A 84 5.87 1.22 -7.23
CA ALA A 84 4.93 0.16 -7.59
C ALA A 84 3.56 0.71 -8.02
N LEU A 85 3.02 1.70 -7.29
CA LEU A 85 1.77 2.36 -7.64
C LEU A 85 1.88 3.22 -8.89
N GLN A 86 3.04 3.83 -9.14
CA GLN A 86 3.29 4.53 -10.40
C GLN A 86 3.25 3.54 -11.57
N TYR A 87 3.98 2.44 -11.46
CA TYR A 87 4.03 1.40 -12.48
C TYR A 87 2.65 0.84 -12.83
N VAL A 88 1.87 0.43 -11.82
CA VAL A 88 0.53 -0.12 -12.08
C VAL A 88 -0.43 0.94 -12.66
N THR A 89 -0.26 2.21 -12.27
CA THR A 89 -1.05 3.31 -12.85
C THR A 89 -0.76 3.48 -14.34
N GLU A 90 0.51 3.50 -14.72
CA GLU A 90 0.93 3.63 -16.13
C GLU A 90 0.43 2.44 -16.97
N ARG A 91 0.54 1.22 -16.43
CA ARG A 91 -0.03 0.04 -17.08
C ARG A 91 -1.54 0.12 -17.23
N PHE A 92 -2.25 0.57 -16.21
CA PHE A 92 -3.71 0.72 -16.26
C PHE A 92 -4.16 1.77 -17.27
N LEU A 93 -3.45 2.90 -17.39
CA LEU A 93 -3.78 3.96 -18.36
C LEU A 93 -3.55 3.52 -19.80
N ASN A 94 -2.50 2.74 -20.05
CA ASN A 94 -2.10 2.29 -21.40
C ASN A 94 -2.52 0.84 -21.70
N ARG A 95 -3.43 0.26 -20.90
CA ARG A 95 -3.79 -1.16 -20.91
C ARG A 95 -4.42 -1.60 -22.22
N LYS A 96 -4.09 -2.82 -22.58
CA LYS A 96 -4.84 -3.65 -23.53
C LYS A 96 -5.80 -4.56 -22.79
N GLU A 97 -6.83 -5.05 -23.48
CA GLU A 97 -7.84 -5.93 -22.87
C GLU A 97 -7.22 -7.22 -22.30
N GLU A 98 -6.21 -7.74 -22.97
CA GLU A 98 -5.48 -8.98 -22.59
C GLU A 98 -4.69 -8.84 -21.29
N GLU A 99 -4.28 -7.61 -20.93
CA GLU A 99 -3.48 -7.32 -19.73
C GLU A 99 -4.34 -7.07 -18.47
N MET A 100 -5.65 -6.97 -18.63
CA MET A 100 -6.55 -6.56 -17.55
C MET A 100 -6.51 -7.49 -16.35
N GLN A 101 -6.39 -8.79 -16.54
CA GLN A 101 -6.36 -9.78 -15.46
C GLN A 101 -5.11 -9.59 -14.57
N GLU A 102 -3.95 -9.39 -15.18
CA GLU A 102 -2.70 -9.13 -14.49
C GLU A 102 -2.75 -7.79 -13.74
N ILE A 103 -3.24 -6.73 -14.39
CA ILE A 103 -3.39 -5.40 -13.78
C ILE A 103 -4.35 -5.45 -12.58
N GLU A 104 -5.44 -6.21 -12.69
CA GLU A 104 -6.40 -6.39 -11.60
C GLU A 104 -5.76 -7.09 -10.40
N ALA A 105 -4.99 -8.14 -10.63
CA ALA A 105 -4.26 -8.86 -9.58
C ALA A 105 -3.22 -7.96 -8.89
N MET A 106 -2.45 -7.20 -9.67
CA MET A 106 -1.49 -6.23 -9.13
C MET A 106 -2.17 -5.12 -8.33
N ALA A 107 -3.25 -4.54 -8.86
CA ALA A 107 -4.01 -3.48 -8.18
C ALA A 107 -4.60 -3.98 -6.86
N ALA A 108 -5.13 -5.20 -6.83
CA ALA A 108 -5.67 -5.84 -5.63
C ALA A 108 -4.58 -6.05 -4.57
N GLY A 109 -3.44 -6.62 -4.94
CA GLY A 109 -2.31 -6.84 -4.03
C GLY A 109 -1.72 -5.54 -3.50
N LEU A 110 -1.49 -4.56 -4.37
CA LEU A 110 -0.96 -3.25 -3.97
C LEU A 110 -1.94 -2.46 -3.10
N LYS A 111 -3.25 -2.55 -3.35
CA LYS A 111 -4.26 -1.93 -2.48
C LYS A 111 -4.18 -2.51 -1.08
N ALA A 112 -4.19 -3.83 -0.93
CA ALA A 112 -4.11 -4.49 0.37
C ALA A 112 -2.80 -4.14 1.10
N TRP A 113 -1.67 -4.30 0.43
CA TRP A 113 -0.35 -4.00 0.97
C TRP A 113 -0.23 -2.55 1.43
N THR A 114 -0.52 -1.59 0.54
CA THR A 114 -0.27 -0.18 0.82
C THR A 114 -1.19 0.35 1.91
N THR A 115 -2.47 -0.04 1.93
CA THR A 115 -3.41 0.46 2.95
C THR A 115 -3.11 -0.09 4.33
N TRP A 116 -2.73 -1.37 4.49
CA TRP A 116 -2.24 -1.89 5.76
C TRP A 116 -0.94 -1.21 6.21
N ASN A 117 0.00 -0.98 5.29
CA ASN A 117 1.22 -0.23 5.60
C ASN A 117 0.90 1.22 6.01
N THR A 118 -0.11 1.85 5.43
CA THR A 118 -0.55 3.19 5.83
C THR A 118 -1.00 3.20 7.27
N THR A 119 -1.90 2.30 7.66
CA THR A 119 -2.41 2.19 9.04
C THR A 119 -1.26 1.95 10.03
N HIS A 120 -0.39 0.98 9.72
CA HIS A 120 0.77 0.67 10.56
C HIS A 120 1.74 1.85 10.64
N THR A 121 2.07 2.50 9.53
CA THR A 121 3.02 3.61 9.50
C THR A 121 2.50 4.82 10.28
N LEU A 122 1.24 5.15 10.15
CA LEU A 122 0.65 6.28 10.89
C LEU A 122 0.60 6.01 12.40
N GLN A 123 0.37 4.75 12.81
CA GLN A 123 0.47 4.34 14.21
C GLN A 123 1.90 4.54 14.73
N GLU A 124 2.90 4.02 14.02
CA GLU A 124 4.31 4.17 14.37
C GLU A 124 4.76 5.64 14.40
N CYS A 125 4.30 6.46 13.48
CA CYS A 125 4.55 7.91 13.45
C CYS A 125 3.96 8.61 14.69
N SER A 126 2.74 8.23 15.09
CA SER A 126 2.09 8.77 16.29
C SER A 126 2.92 8.47 17.53
N GLU A 127 3.30 7.22 17.72
CA GLU A 127 4.12 6.79 18.85
C GLU A 127 5.52 7.40 18.84
N ALA A 128 6.16 7.52 17.66
CA ALA A 128 7.47 8.15 17.50
C ALA A 128 7.48 9.63 17.91
N CYS A 129 6.33 10.29 17.85
CA CYS A 129 6.16 11.68 18.30
C CYS A 129 5.82 11.79 19.80
N GLY A 130 5.62 10.67 20.50
CA GLY A 130 5.19 10.65 21.90
C GLY A 130 3.85 11.37 22.09
N GLY A 131 3.63 12.03 23.20
CA GLY A 131 2.38 12.75 23.47
C GLY A 131 1.96 13.73 22.37
N LYS A 132 2.91 14.32 21.66
CA LYS A 132 2.62 15.21 20.52
C LYS A 132 1.98 14.50 19.33
N GLY A 133 2.20 13.19 19.17
CA GLY A 133 1.58 12.39 18.09
C GLY A 133 0.06 12.27 18.23
N TYR A 134 -0.48 12.55 19.42
CA TYR A 134 -1.92 12.42 19.72
C TYR A 134 -2.64 13.78 19.77
N LEU A 135 -1.91 14.88 19.59
CA LEU A 135 -2.51 16.23 19.58
C LEU A 135 -3.10 16.53 18.20
N PRO A 136 -4.36 17.00 18.13
CA PRO A 136 -5.06 17.28 16.87
C PRO A 136 -4.34 18.27 15.95
N GLU A 137 -3.63 19.25 16.51
CA GLU A 137 -2.84 20.22 15.74
C GLU A 137 -1.70 19.57 14.93
N ASN A 138 -1.23 18.39 15.34
CA ASN A 138 -0.18 17.65 14.63
C ASN A 138 -0.72 16.71 13.55
N ARG A 139 -2.05 16.58 13.43
CA ARG A 139 -2.79 15.98 12.33
C ARG A 139 -2.62 14.46 12.14
N ILE A 140 -1.77 13.75 12.88
CA ILE A 140 -1.52 12.32 12.70
C ILE A 140 -2.77 11.51 13.08
N ASP A 141 -3.47 11.87 14.14
CA ASP A 141 -4.73 11.28 14.58
C ASP A 141 -5.80 11.37 13.49
N ARG A 142 -5.93 12.55 12.86
CA ARG A 142 -6.86 12.78 11.75
C ARG A 142 -6.51 11.92 10.54
N LEU A 143 -5.22 11.88 10.15
CA LEU A 143 -4.77 11.04 9.04
C LEU A 143 -5.07 9.55 9.31
N LYS A 144 -4.92 9.07 10.54
CA LYS A 144 -5.30 7.70 10.93
C LYS A 144 -6.78 7.45 10.75
N ASN A 145 -7.62 8.31 11.30
CA ASN A 145 -9.08 8.16 11.22
C ASN A 145 -9.57 8.22 9.77
N ASP A 146 -9.05 9.14 8.96
CA ASP A 146 -9.46 9.31 7.57
C ASP A 146 -9.04 8.12 6.68
N THR A 147 -7.95 7.42 7.02
CA THR A 147 -7.42 6.30 6.21
C THR A 147 -7.79 4.92 6.73
N ASP A 148 -8.40 4.79 7.91
CA ASP A 148 -8.73 3.50 8.52
C ASP A 148 -9.64 2.66 7.62
N VAL A 149 -10.66 3.29 7.04
CA VAL A 149 -11.62 2.63 6.13
C VAL A 149 -10.98 2.10 4.83
N TYR A 150 -9.75 2.56 4.48
CA TYR A 150 -9.07 2.14 3.26
C TYR A 150 -8.72 0.66 3.23
N THR A 151 -8.66 0.01 4.38
CA THR A 151 -8.41 -1.43 4.48
C THR A 151 -9.60 -2.28 4.06
N THR A 152 -10.80 -1.69 4.01
CA THR A 152 -12.08 -2.40 3.88
C THR A 152 -12.80 -2.07 2.58
N PHE A 153 -13.03 -0.80 2.29
CA PHE A 153 -13.82 -0.39 1.12
C PHE A 153 -13.06 -0.62 -0.21
N GLU A 154 -13.76 -0.63 -1.32
CA GLU A 154 -13.25 -1.05 -2.65
C GLU A 154 -12.72 -2.51 -2.66
N GLY A 155 -13.07 -3.25 -1.64
CA GLY A 155 -12.71 -4.64 -1.40
C GLY A 155 -11.88 -4.82 -0.13
N ASP A 156 -12.35 -5.73 0.73
CA ASP A 156 -11.61 -6.13 1.93
C ASP A 156 -10.20 -6.65 1.55
N ASN A 157 -9.20 -6.23 2.29
CA ASN A 157 -7.81 -6.54 1.98
C ASN A 157 -7.51 -8.04 1.97
N THR A 158 -8.13 -8.83 2.86
CA THR A 158 -7.96 -10.29 2.89
C THR A 158 -8.52 -10.93 1.63
N VAL A 159 -9.67 -10.46 1.17
CA VAL A 159 -10.30 -10.93 -0.07
C VAL A 159 -9.47 -10.51 -1.30
N LEU A 160 -8.94 -9.30 -1.30
CA LEU A 160 -8.09 -8.81 -2.39
C LEU A 160 -6.77 -9.59 -2.50
N LEU A 161 -6.19 -10.03 -1.38
CA LEU A 161 -5.01 -10.89 -1.41
C LEU A 161 -5.32 -12.28 -2.01
N GLN A 162 -6.53 -12.82 -1.80
CA GLN A 162 -6.95 -14.06 -2.46
C GLN A 162 -7.05 -13.86 -3.97
N LEU A 163 -7.56 -12.71 -4.43
CA LEU A 163 -7.60 -12.36 -5.85
C LEU A 163 -6.19 -12.27 -6.45
N ALA A 164 -5.29 -11.57 -5.78
CA ALA A 164 -3.89 -11.46 -6.20
C ALA A 164 -3.19 -12.83 -6.25
N ALA A 165 -3.37 -13.65 -5.22
CA ALA A 165 -2.81 -15.00 -5.16
C ALA A 165 -3.34 -15.89 -6.30
N LYS A 166 -4.64 -15.81 -6.60
CA LYS A 166 -5.24 -16.53 -7.74
C LYS A 166 -4.59 -16.14 -9.07
N GLY A 167 -4.35 -14.83 -9.29
CA GLY A 167 -3.66 -14.35 -10.50
C GLY A 167 -2.28 -14.98 -10.63
N ILE A 168 -1.43 -14.84 -9.61
CA ILE A 168 -0.06 -15.39 -9.58
C ILE A 168 -0.04 -16.90 -9.81
N LEU A 169 -0.95 -17.64 -9.17
CA LEU A 169 -1.03 -19.10 -9.35
C LEU A 169 -1.46 -19.49 -10.76
N SER A 170 -2.37 -18.73 -11.38
CA SER A 170 -2.79 -18.97 -12.76
C SER A 170 -1.66 -18.78 -13.75
N ASP A 171 -0.87 -17.70 -13.57
CA ASP A 171 0.29 -17.39 -14.42
C ASP A 171 1.36 -18.48 -14.27
N PHE A 172 1.67 -18.88 -13.03
CA PHE A 172 2.60 -19.97 -12.76
C PHE A 172 2.14 -21.30 -13.39
N GLN A 173 0.85 -21.63 -13.31
CA GLN A 173 0.30 -22.84 -13.93
C GLN A 173 0.44 -22.81 -15.45
N ALA A 174 0.20 -21.65 -16.09
CA ALA A 174 0.36 -21.49 -17.53
C ALA A 174 1.83 -21.67 -17.95
N GLU A 175 2.78 -21.10 -17.20
CA GLU A 175 4.22 -21.27 -17.45
C GLU A 175 4.65 -22.73 -17.30
N CYS A 176 4.20 -23.43 -16.26
CA CYS A 176 4.50 -24.86 -16.06
C CYS A 176 3.96 -25.73 -17.18
N GLN A 177 2.76 -25.47 -17.71
CA GLN A 177 2.20 -26.20 -18.84
C GLN A 177 3.00 -26.00 -20.14
N LEU A 178 3.56 -24.81 -20.35
CA LEU A 178 4.44 -24.53 -21.50
C LEU A 178 5.79 -25.27 -21.39
N CYS A 179 6.27 -25.55 -20.18
CA CYS A 179 7.52 -26.27 -19.94
C CYS A 179 7.38 -27.82 -20.06
N GLN A 180 6.18 -28.38 -19.93
CA GLN A 180 5.96 -29.84 -20.04
C GLN A 180 6.41 -30.49 -21.37
N PRO A 181 6.28 -29.86 -22.55
CA PRO A 181 6.76 -30.45 -23.78
C PRO A 181 8.27 -30.64 -23.88
N VAL A 182 9.05 -29.93 -23.06
CA VAL A 182 10.52 -29.99 -23.04
C VAL A 182 11.03 -31.16 -22.20
N LEU A 183 10.29 -31.53 -21.13
CA LEU A 183 10.67 -32.63 -20.23
C LEU A 183 10.29 -34.01 -20.74
N VAL A 184 9.35 -34.13 -21.69
CA VAL A 184 8.94 -35.41 -22.31
C VAL A 184 9.86 -35.79 -23.47
N ARG A 185 10.82 -34.98 -23.88
CA ARG A 185 11.77 -35.26 -24.96
C ARG A 185 13.20 -35.58 -24.48
N LEU A 186 13.42 -35.72 -23.20
CA LEU A 186 14.63 -36.25 -22.57
C LEU A 186 14.37 -37.63 -21.97
#